data_5e75cb9c0fa75108a525ed7110f23e92
#
_entry.id   5e75cb9c0fa75108a525ed7110f23e92
#
_cell.length_a   1.000
_cell.length_b   1.000
_cell.length_c   1.000
_cell.angle_alpha   90.00
_cell.angle_beta   90.00
_cell.angle_gamma   90.00
#
_symmetry.space_group_name_H-M   'P 1'
#
loop_
_entity.id
_entity.type
_entity.pdbx_description
1 polymer ?
#
loop_
_entity_poly.entity_id
_entity_poly.type
_entity_poly.pdbx_seq_one_letter_code
_entity_poly.pdbx_strand_id
1 'polypeptide(L)'
;MTSLQIIIEEAFENRSEISPSNVDKKIKDAIEEVLDGLNNGKLRVASRIDDSQEWETHQWLKKAVLLSFRVEDNFVMPSRYTNFFDKVESKFNNFSEEDFKNGGYRVVPNAIARKGSFIGKNVVLMPSYVNIGAYVAEGTMVDTWATVGSCAQIGKNVHLSGGVGIGGVLEPIQAGPTIIGDNCFIGARSEVVEGVVVEDNVVISMGVYIGQSTKIFDRETGE
;
A
#
# COMPACT_ATOMS: atom_id res chain seq x y z
N MET A 1 14.10 2.53 18.89
CA MET A 1 14.39 2.66 17.44
C MET A 1 15.41 1.60 17.04
N THR A 2 15.17 0.91 15.93
CA THR A 2 16.15 -0.03 15.35
C THR A 2 17.28 0.73 14.65
N SER A 3 18.43 0.07 14.42
CA SER A 3 19.51 0.68 13.63
C SER A 3 19.06 1.08 12.23
N LEU A 4 18.17 0.31 11.60
CA LEU A 4 17.57 0.57 10.30
C LEU A 4 16.73 1.87 10.32
N GLN A 5 15.88 2.02 11.32
CA GLN A 5 15.06 3.22 11.48
C GLN A 5 15.91 4.48 11.64
N ILE A 6 16.98 4.43 12.42
CA ILE A 6 17.89 5.58 12.62
C ILE A 6 18.48 6.02 11.27
N ILE A 7 18.97 5.08 10.45
CA ILE A 7 19.55 5.39 9.14
C ILE A 7 18.52 6.08 8.24
N ILE A 8 17.29 5.57 8.19
CA ILE A 8 16.21 6.14 7.38
C ILE A 8 15.82 7.54 7.86
N GLU A 9 15.68 7.75 9.17
CA GLU A 9 15.34 9.05 9.74
C GLU A 9 16.41 10.09 9.43
N GLU A 10 17.69 9.79 9.66
CA GLU A 10 18.83 10.67 9.36
C GLU A 10 18.92 11.00 7.85
N ALA A 11 18.75 9.99 6.99
CA ALA A 11 18.75 10.19 5.54
C ALA A 11 17.57 11.09 5.10
N PHE A 12 16.39 10.91 5.71
CA PHE A 12 15.24 11.72 5.36
C PHE A 12 15.38 13.19 5.74
N GLU A 13 16.00 13.50 6.87
CA GLU A 13 16.29 14.90 7.25
C GLU A 13 17.24 15.59 6.23
N ASN A 14 18.18 14.81 5.66
CA ASN A 14 19.14 15.32 4.67
C ASN A 14 18.72 15.03 3.22
N ARG A 15 17.48 14.70 2.98
CA ARG A 15 16.97 14.20 1.67
C ARG A 15 17.16 15.18 0.51
N SER A 16 17.24 16.47 0.77
CA SER A 16 17.49 17.47 -0.27
C SER A 16 18.87 17.31 -0.94
N GLU A 17 19.82 16.73 -0.22
CA GLU A 17 21.20 16.54 -0.67
C GLU A 17 21.42 15.14 -1.30
N ILE A 18 20.41 14.24 -1.22
CA ILE A 18 20.50 12.87 -1.71
C ILE A 18 19.96 12.79 -3.15
N SER A 19 20.74 12.13 -4.01
CA SER A 19 20.40 11.82 -5.40
C SER A 19 20.92 10.45 -5.81
N PRO A 20 20.50 9.90 -6.96
CA PRO A 20 21.02 8.60 -7.45
C PRO A 20 22.55 8.59 -7.65
N SER A 21 23.16 9.75 -7.93
CA SER A 21 24.59 9.86 -8.21
C SER A 21 25.48 9.98 -6.98
N ASN A 22 24.91 10.32 -5.80
CA ASN A 22 25.71 10.60 -4.61
C ASN A 22 25.23 9.87 -3.34
N VAL A 23 24.19 9.07 -3.43
CA VAL A 23 23.66 8.33 -2.27
C VAL A 23 24.71 7.35 -1.72
N ASP A 24 24.92 7.40 -0.40
CA ASP A 24 25.77 6.42 0.29
C ASP A 24 25.18 5.02 0.19
N LYS A 25 26.06 4.03 -0.02
CA LYS A 25 25.66 2.63 -0.14
C LYS A 25 24.86 2.15 1.08
N LYS A 26 25.24 2.58 2.29
CA LYS A 26 24.56 2.20 3.52
C LYS A 26 23.10 2.69 3.54
N ILE A 27 22.84 3.89 3.02
CA ILE A 27 21.50 4.44 2.90
C ILE A 27 20.69 3.65 1.87
N LYS A 28 21.30 3.35 0.71
CA LYS A 28 20.65 2.57 -0.33
C LYS A 28 20.29 1.17 0.15
N ASP A 29 21.22 0.46 0.78
CA ASP A 29 21.01 -0.86 1.36
C ASP A 29 19.87 -0.83 2.42
N ALA A 30 19.82 0.22 3.26
CA ALA A 30 18.77 0.38 4.26
C ALA A 30 17.38 0.62 3.63
N ILE A 31 17.30 1.40 2.58
CA ILE A 31 16.05 1.64 1.82
C ILE A 31 15.58 0.31 1.19
N GLU A 32 16.47 -0.44 0.55
CA GLU A 32 16.16 -1.73 -0.05
C GLU A 32 15.65 -2.73 1.00
N GLU A 33 16.29 -2.81 2.17
CA GLU A 33 15.86 -3.68 3.28
C GLU A 33 14.43 -3.32 3.74
N VAL A 34 14.10 -2.04 3.85
CA VAL A 34 12.74 -1.59 4.19
C VAL A 34 11.75 -1.98 3.11
N LEU A 35 12.07 -1.71 1.84
CA LEU A 35 11.18 -2.04 0.73
C LEU A 35 10.94 -3.55 0.62
N ASP A 36 11.96 -4.36 0.83
CA ASP A 36 11.82 -5.82 0.89
C ASP A 36 10.98 -6.27 2.10
N GLY A 37 11.15 -5.63 3.25
CA GLY A 37 10.32 -5.86 4.42
C GLY A 37 8.85 -5.54 4.19
N LEU A 38 8.55 -4.42 3.52
CA LEU A 38 7.20 -4.06 3.09
C LEU A 38 6.67 -5.05 2.05
N ASN A 39 7.48 -5.41 1.06
CA ASN A 39 7.11 -6.29 -0.05
C ASN A 39 6.74 -7.71 0.41
N ASN A 40 7.35 -8.20 1.47
CA ASN A 40 7.10 -9.54 2.02
C ASN A 40 6.21 -9.55 3.28
N GLY A 41 5.73 -8.38 3.72
CA GLY A 41 4.83 -8.22 4.87
C GLY A 41 5.48 -8.32 6.25
N LYS A 42 6.81 -8.39 6.34
CA LYS A 42 7.55 -8.32 7.62
C LYS A 42 7.46 -6.93 8.26
N LEU A 43 7.38 -5.90 7.41
CA LEU A 43 7.14 -4.52 7.81
C LEU A 43 5.79 -4.08 7.29
N ARG A 44 5.10 -3.23 8.05
CA ARG A 44 3.80 -2.71 7.71
C ARG A 44 3.70 -1.23 8.08
N VAL A 45 3.18 -0.38 7.19
CA VAL A 45 3.12 1.08 7.41
C VAL A 45 2.23 1.46 8.59
N ALA A 46 1.17 0.73 8.83
CA ALA A 46 0.41 0.85 10.06
C ALA A 46 0.03 -0.52 10.60
N SER A 47 0.03 -0.67 11.93
CA SER A 47 -0.36 -1.89 12.64
C SER A 47 -1.23 -1.55 13.83
N ARG A 48 -2.07 -2.48 14.26
CA ARG A 48 -2.82 -2.33 15.52
C ARG A 48 -1.85 -2.38 16.70
N ILE A 49 -2.14 -1.58 17.71
CA ILE A 49 -1.39 -1.58 18.97
C ILE A 49 -1.95 -2.72 19.83
N ASP A 50 -1.17 -3.82 19.92
CA ASP A 50 -1.53 -5.03 20.66
C ASP A 50 -2.99 -5.48 20.35
N ASP A 51 -3.78 -5.78 21.36
CA ASP A 51 -5.20 -6.18 21.22
C ASP A 51 -6.15 -4.98 21.16
N SER A 52 -5.64 -3.75 21.06
CA SER A 52 -6.47 -2.56 20.94
C SER A 52 -7.04 -2.38 19.52
N GLN A 53 -8.07 -1.54 19.40
CA GLN A 53 -8.58 -1.11 18.10
C GLN A 53 -7.79 0.05 17.50
N GLU A 54 -6.83 0.60 18.26
CA GLU A 54 -6.03 1.74 17.82
C GLU A 54 -4.95 1.33 16.82
N TRP A 55 -4.70 2.20 15.85
CA TRP A 55 -3.68 2.01 14.83
C TRP A 55 -2.49 2.92 15.08
N GLU A 56 -1.29 2.33 15.07
CA GLU A 56 -0.02 3.05 15.05
C GLU A 56 0.50 3.16 13.63
N THR A 57 0.83 4.37 13.19
CA THR A 57 1.48 4.62 11.90
C THR A 57 2.99 4.71 12.08
N HIS A 58 3.73 3.82 11.42
CA HIS A 58 5.18 3.79 11.41
C HIS A 58 5.73 4.75 10.35
N GLN A 59 5.76 6.06 10.67
CA GLN A 59 6.10 7.13 9.73
C GLN A 59 7.47 6.93 9.05
N TRP A 60 8.44 6.33 9.75
CA TRP A 60 9.76 6.07 9.20
C TRP A 60 9.73 5.15 7.97
N LEU A 61 8.74 4.25 7.85
CA LEU A 61 8.53 3.42 6.66
C LEU A 61 8.05 4.25 5.47
N LYS A 62 7.18 5.24 5.70
CA LYS A 62 6.79 6.20 4.65
C LYS A 62 7.98 7.03 4.18
N LYS A 63 8.85 7.45 5.12
CA LYS A 63 10.10 8.15 4.80
C LYS A 63 11.01 7.30 3.91
N ALA A 64 11.14 6.01 4.19
CA ALA A 64 11.91 5.10 3.34
C ALA A 64 11.32 4.97 1.92
N VAL A 65 10.00 4.87 1.79
CA VAL A 65 9.33 4.89 0.48
C VAL A 65 9.60 6.18 -0.29
N LEU A 66 9.53 7.34 0.36
CA LEU A 66 9.85 8.62 -0.27
C LEU A 66 11.32 8.73 -0.68
N LEU A 67 12.23 8.25 0.16
CA LEU A 67 13.66 8.19 -0.15
C LEU A 67 13.93 7.31 -1.37
N SER A 68 13.22 6.19 -1.53
CA SER A 68 13.43 5.29 -2.66
C SER A 68 13.25 6.00 -4.01
N PHE A 69 12.31 6.93 -4.10
CA PHE A 69 12.13 7.74 -5.33
C PHE A 69 13.27 8.73 -5.59
N ARG A 70 14.06 9.04 -4.58
CA ARG A 70 15.21 9.94 -4.72
C ARG A 70 16.51 9.24 -5.10
N VAL A 71 16.66 7.99 -4.67
CA VAL A 71 17.92 7.23 -4.85
C VAL A 71 17.96 6.40 -6.13
N GLU A 72 16.86 6.38 -6.88
CA GLU A 72 16.78 5.66 -8.16
C GLU A 72 16.42 6.61 -9.31
N ASP A 73 17.02 6.37 -10.46
CA ASP A 73 16.62 6.99 -11.72
C ASP A 73 15.49 6.20 -12.39
N ASN A 74 14.75 6.88 -13.27
CA ASN A 74 13.81 6.16 -14.14
C ASN A 74 14.57 5.27 -15.11
N PHE A 75 14.06 4.08 -15.36
CA PHE A 75 14.61 3.16 -16.35
C PHE A 75 13.50 2.52 -17.19
N VAL A 76 13.87 2.02 -18.35
CA VAL A 76 12.93 1.35 -19.25
C VAL A 76 12.63 -0.05 -18.72
N MET A 77 11.37 -0.32 -18.48
CA MET A 77 10.86 -1.64 -18.11
C MET A 77 10.14 -2.25 -19.31
N PRO A 78 10.75 -3.22 -20.01
CA PRO A 78 10.13 -3.85 -21.16
C PRO A 78 8.94 -4.72 -20.72
N SER A 79 7.87 -4.69 -21.50
CA SER A 79 6.70 -5.52 -21.30
C SER A 79 6.21 -6.06 -22.67
N ARG A 80 5.33 -7.06 -22.65
CA ARG A 80 4.82 -7.69 -23.86
C ARG A 80 4.05 -6.72 -24.77
N TYR A 81 3.38 -5.72 -24.20
CA TYR A 81 2.46 -4.83 -24.94
C TYR A 81 2.98 -3.41 -25.09
N THR A 82 3.83 -2.95 -24.18
CA THR A 82 4.42 -1.61 -24.19
C THR A 82 5.66 -1.58 -23.29
N ASN A 83 6.42 -0.52 -23.36
CA ASN A 83 7.48 -0.24 -22.40
C ASN A 83 6.98 0.74 -21.35
N PHE A 84 7.42 0.57 -20.12
CA PHE A 84 7.22 1.54 -19.07
C PHE A 84 8.53 2.29 -18.78
N PHE A 85 8.44 3.46 -18.18
CA PHE A 85 9.60 4.27 -17.80
C PHE A 85 9.35 4.85 -16.40
N ASP A 86 9.83 4.16 -15.38
CA ASP A 86 9.61 4.51 -13.98
C ASP A 86 10.77 3.98 -13.11
N LYS A 87 10.75 4.32 -11.83
CA LYS A 87 11.74 3.93 -10.81
C LYS A 87 11.37 2.65 -10.09
N VAL A 88 10.09 2.30 -10.04
CA VAL A 88 9.56 1.20 -9.24
C VAL A 88 9.03 0.09 -10.15
N GLU A 89 9.66 -1.06 -10.06
CA GLU A 89 9.24 -2.25 -10.80
C GLU A 89 7.87 -2.77 -10.39
N SER A 90 7.25 -3.51 -11.31
CA SER A 90 6.12 -4.37 -10.93
C SER A 90 6.61 -5.49 -10.01
N LYS A 91 5.84 -5.75 -8.94
CA LYS A 91 6.10 -6.82 -7.98
C LYS A 91 6.31 -8.19 -8.64
N PHE A 92 5.55 -8.46 -9.69
CA PHE A 92 5.50 -9.78 -10.34
C PHE A 92 6.40 -9.89 -11.57
N ASN A 93 7.24 -8.89 -11.85
CA ASN A 93 8.01 -8.80 -13.10
C ASN A 93 8.85 -10.06 -13.39
N ASN A 94 9.46 -10.65 -12.34
CA ASN A 94 10.35 -11.79 -12.45
C ASN A 94 9.78 -13.07 -11.81
N PHE A 95 8.48 -13.15 -11.57
CA PHE A 95 7.86 -14.29 -10.90
C PHE A 95 7.74 -15.48 -11.83
N SER A 96 8.21 -16.61 -11.35
CA SER A 96 7.98 -17.93 -11.93
C SER A 96 6.60 -18.49 -11.51
N GLU A 97 6.17 -19.60 -12.11
CA GLU A 97 4.99 -20.33 -11.70
C GLU A 97 5.07 -20.77 -10.22
N GLU A 98 6.27 -21.16 -9.77
CA GLU A 98 6.52 -21.56 -8.39
C GLU A 98 6.35 -20.39 -7.41
N ASP A 99 6.81 -19.18 -7.77
CA ASP A 99 6.63 -17.99 -6.96
C ASP A 99 5.15 -17.66 -6.75
N PHE A 100 4.33 -17.76 -7.80
CA PHE A 100 2.88 -17.58 -7.68
C PHE A 100 2.22 -18.66 -6.81
N LYS A 101 2.62 -19.93 -6.96
CA LYS A 101 2.09 -21.04 -6.14
C LYS A 101 2.47 -20.87 -4.67
N ASN A 102 3.71 -20.49 -4.39
CA ASN A 102 4.20 -20.27 -3.03
C ASN A 102 3.55 -19.03 -2.40
N GLY A 103 3.34 -17.97 -3.18
CA GLY A 103 2.61 -16.78 -2.76
C GLY A 103 1.13 -17.04 -2.48
N GLY A 104 0.53 -18.00 -3.16
CA GLY A 104 -0.83 -18.46 -2.95
C GLY A 104 -1.90 -17.45 -3.37
N TYR A 105 -1.61 -16.53 -4.27
CA TYR A 105 -2.55 -15.51 -4.78
C TYR A 105 -2.78 -15.67 -6.29
N ARG A 106 -3.89 -15.10 -6.76
CA ARG A 106 -4.25 -15.07 -8.18
C ARG A 106 -4.11 -13.65 -8.73
N VAL A 107 -3.37 -13.49 -9.81
CA VAL A 107 -3.14 -12.22 -10.50
C VAL A 107 -3.70 -12.32 -11.91
N VAL A 108 -4.79 -11.63 -12.17
CA VAL A 108 -5.46 -11.63 -13.48
C VAL A 108 -4.68 -10.72 -14.45
N PRO A 109 -4.58 -11.05 -15.76
CA PRO A 109 -3.89 -10.18 -16.71
C PRO A 109 -4.34 -8.72 -16.62
N ASN A 110 -3.35 -7.83 -16.66
CA ASN A 110 -3.44 -6.37 -16.46
C ASN A 110 -3.61 -5.91 -15.00
N ALA A 111 -3.62 -6.81 -14.00
CA ALA A 111 -3.45 -6.38 -12.62
C ALA A 111 -2.00 -5.96 -12.39
N ILE A 112 -1.80 -4.84 -11.70
CA ILE A 112 -0.48 -4.28 -11.37
C ILE A 112 -0.37 -4.11 -9.86
N ALA A 113 0.68 -4.69 -9.28
CA ALA A 113 1.14 -4.37 -7.95
C ALA A 113 2.59 -3.86 -8.04
N ARG A 114 2.89 -2.71 -7.44
CA ARG A 114 4.26 -2.17 -7.41
C ARG A 114 5.10 -2.93 -6.38
N LYS A 115 6.39 -3.14 -6.66
CA LYS A 115 7.37 -3.64 -5.68
C LYS A 115 7.30 -2.79 -4.40
N GLY A 116 7.42 -3.42 -3.24
CA GLY A 116 7.19 -2.74 -1.95
C GLY A 116 5.73 -2.74 -1.48
N SER A 117 4.79 -3.35 -2.22
CA SER A 117 3.45 -3.67 -1.73
C SER A 117 3.39 -5.12 -1.25
N PHE A 118 2.61 -5.40 -0.19
CA PHE A 118 2.35 -6.75 0.27
C PHE A 118 1.03 -7.29 -0.27
N ILE A 119 1.06 -8.51 -0.78
CA ILE A 119 -0.12 -9.25 -1.24
C ILE A 119 -0.17 -10.58 -0.49
N GLY A 120 -1.21 -10.77 0.32
CA GLY A 120 -1.39 -11.94 1.17
C GLY A 120 -1.85 -13.19 0.41
N LYS A 121 -1.85 -14.35 1.09
CA LYS A 121 -2.35 -15.61 0.54
C LYS A 121 -3.84 -15.49 0.19
N ASN A 122 -4.28 -16.25 -0.79
CA ASN A 122 -5.66 -16.30 -1.27
C ASN A 122 -6.22 -14.94 -1.74
N VAL A 123 -5.36 -13.92 -1.90
CA VAL A 123 -5.76 -12.65 -2.52
C VAL A 123 -6.02 -12.87 -4.01
N VAL A 124 -7.06 -12.23 -4.50
CA VAL A 124 -7.35 -12.15 -5.94
C VAL A 124 -7.19 -10.69 -6.39
N LEU A 125 -6.26 -10.45 -7.29
CA LEU A 125 -6.14 -9.19 -8.01
C LEU A 125 -6.80 -9.36 -9.39
N MET A 126 -7.99 -8.80 -9.58
CA MET A 126 -8.55 -8.57 -10.91
C MET A 126 -7.73 -7.47 -11.59
N PRO A 127 -7.98 -7.09 -12.86
CA PRO A 127 -7.30 -5.94 -13.46
C PRO A 127 -7.45 -4.70 -12.58
N SER A 128 -6.48 -4.42 -11.76
CA SER A 128 -6.52 -3.47 -10.65
C SER A 128 -5.13 -2.91 -10.39
N TYR A 129 -5.01 -1.95 -9.49
CA TYR A 129 -3.73 -1.34 -9.18
C TYR A 129 -3.48 -1.30 -7.67
N VAL A 130 -2.32 -1.82 -7.24
CA VAL A 130 -1.85 -1.75 -5.84
C VAL A 130 -0.51 -1.01 -5.79
N ASN A 131 -0.50 0.11 -5.07
CA ASN A 131 0.66 0.99 -5.03
C ASN A 131 1.68 0.55 -3.95
N ILE A 132 2.89 1.12 -4.03
CA ILE A 132 4.00 0.88 -3.10
C ILE A 132 3.61 1.20 -1.65
N GLY A 133 4.09 0.41 -0.71
CA GLY A 133 3.78 0.55 0.72
C GLY A 133 2.40 0.03 1.12
N ALA A 134 1.52 -0.28 0.16
CA ALA A 134 0.21 -0.84 0.44
C ALA A 134 0.31 -2.27 1.00
N TYR A 135 -0.63 -2.62 1.86
CA TYR A 135 -0.76 -3.95 2.46
C TYR A 135 -2.14 -4.51 2.15
N VAL A 136 -2.21 -5.62 1.44
CA VAL A 136 -3.46 -6.34 1.13
C VAL A 136 -3.41 -7.69 1.81
N ALA A 137 -4.22 -7.85 2.87
CA ALA A 137 -4.20 -9.06 3.68
C ALA A 137 -4.91 -10.24 3.02
N GLU A 138 -4.76 -11.41 3.65
CA GLU A 138 -5.22 -12.71 3.18
C GLU A 138 -6.71 -12.73 2.81
N GLY A 139 -7.05 -13.45 1.75
CA GLY A 139 -8.43 -13.71 1.32
C GLY A 139 -9.15 -12.53 0.68
N THR A 140 -8.49 -11.39 0.55
CA THR A 140 -9.08 -10.17 0.01
C THR A 140 -9.18 -10.21 -1.51
N MET A 141 -10.26 -9.66 -2.06
CA MET A 141 -10.42 -9.40 -3.49
C MET A 141 -10.28 -7.92 -3.79
N VAL A 142 -9.37 -7.59 -4.69
CA VAL A 142 -9.26 -6.28 -5.33
C VAL A 142 -9.84 -6.42 -6.72
N ASP A 143 -11.10 -6.00 -6.88
CA ASP A 143 -11.88 -6.25 -8.09
C ASP A 143 -11.50 -5.29 -9.24
N THR A 144 -12.16 -5.46 -10.38
CA THR A 144 -11.83 -4.83 -11.66
C THR A 144 -11.81 -3.31 -11.55
N TRP A 145 -10.67 -2.72 -11.94
CA TRP A 145 -10.39 -1.28 -11.89
C TRP A 145 -10.42 -0.65 -10.49
N ALA A 146 -10.41 -1.46 -9.44
CA ALA A 146 -10.18 -0.94 -8.09
C ALA A 146 -8.71 -0.53 -7.92
N THR A 147 -8.47 0.46 -7.06
CA THR A 147 -7.14 0.96 -6.72
C THR A 147 -6.90 0.93 -5.22
N VAL A 148 -5.70 0.51 -4.84
CA VAL A 148 -5.20 0.60 -3.47
C VAL A 148 -4.02 1.57 -3.48
N GLY A 149 -4.22 2.73 -2.90
CA GLY A 149 -3.24 3.83 -2.90
C GLY A 149 -1.99 3.53 -2.07
N SER A 150 -0.98 4.37 -2.22
CA SER A 150 0.30 4.21 -1.51
C SER A 150 0.09 4.12 -0.01
N CYS A 151 0.69 3.13 0.61
CA CYS A 151 0.64 2.91 2.06
C CYS A 151 -0.74 2.53 2.63
N ALA A 152 -1.80 2.44 1.82
CA ALA A 152 -3.11 2.01 2.29
C ALA A 152 -3.06 0.58 2.86
N GLN A 153 -3.86 0.32 3.89
CA GLN A 153 -3.88 -0.95 4.61
C GLN A 153 -5.24 -1.63 4.46
N ILE A 154 -5.26 -2.78 3.82
CA ILE A 154 -6.47 -3.56 3.61
C ILE A 154 -6.42 -4.82 4.45
N GLY A 155 -7.43 -5.03 5.26
CA GLY A 155 -7.59 -6.18 6.15
C GLY A 155 -7.86 -7.50 5.40
N LYS A 156 -8.15 -8.54 6.18
CA LYS A 156 -8.44 -9.88 5.67
C LYS A 156 -9.87 -9.98 5.14
N ASN A 157 -10.08 -10.84 4.15
CA ASN A 157 -11.41 -11.15 3.61
C ASN A 157 -12.22 -9.91 3.18
N VAL A 158 -11.54 -8.85 2.76
CA VAL A 158 -12.17 -7.63 2.25
C VAL A 158 -12.56 -7.83 0.80
N HIS A 159 -13.70 -7.27 0.41
CA HIS A 159 -14.08 -7.14 -0.99
C HIS A 159 -14.07 -5.67 -1.40
N LEU A 160 -13.07 -5.27 -2.18
CA LEU A 160 -13.06 -3.99 -2.87
C LEU A 160 -13.71 -4.20 -4.23
N SER A 161 -14.98 -3.78 -4.37
CA SER A 161 -15.76 -4.01 -5.59
C SER A 161 -15.23 -3.19 -6.78
N GLY A 162 -15.76 -3.45 -7.97
CA GLY A 162 -15.27 -2.83 -9.20
C GLY A 162 -15.21 -1.31 -9.15
N GLY A 163 -14.04 -0.77 -9.49
CA GLY A 163 -13.79 0.67 -9.52
C GLY A 163 -13.75 1.36 -8.17
N VAL A 164 -13.58 0.63 -7.07
CA VAL A 164 -13.35 1.22 -5.74
C VAL A 164 -11.99 1.91 -5.71
N GLY A 165 -11.94 3.11 -5.14
CA GLY A 165 -10.71 3.84 -4.86
C GLY A 165 -10.41 3.88 -3.35
N ILE A 166 -9.30 3.27 -2.95
CA ILE A 166 -8.75 3.46 -1.60
C ILE A 166 -7.58 4.42 -1.73
N GLY A 167 -7.74 5.60 -1.12
CA GLY A 167 -6.76 6.67 -1.20
C GLY A 167 -5.44 6.29 -0.55
N GLY A 168 -4.36 6.75 -1.16
CA GLY A 168 -3.02 6.64 -0.61
C GLY A 168 -2.65 7.88 0.18
N VAL A 169 -2.07 7.72 1.35
CA VAL A 169 -1.55 8.84 2.15
C VAL A 169 -0.06 8.61 2.39
N LEU A 170 0.74 8.79 1.35
CA LEU A 170 2.21 8.81 1.47
C LEU A 170 2.68 10.16 2.00
N GLU A 171 2.12 11.24 1.49
CA GLU A 171 2.30 12.61 1.96
C GLU A 171 0.94 13.25 2.29
N PRO A 172 0.87 14.06 3.35
CA PRO A 172 1.94 14.42 4.27
C PRO A 172 2.35 13.25 5.20
N ILE A 173 3.62 13.25 5.63
CA ILE A 173 4.22 12.15 6.43
C ILE A 173 3.43 11.88 7.72
N GLN A 174 3.00 12.93 8.40
CA GLN A 174 2.30 12.85 9.69
C GLN A 174 0.87 12.30 9.60
N ALA A 175 0.26 12.29 8.41
CA ALA A 175 -1.08 11.74 8.25
C ALA A 175 -1.04 10.19 8.27
N GLY A 176 -2.00 9.56 8.92
CA GLY A 176 -2.20 8.12 8.88
C GLY A 176 -2.59 7.63 7.47
N PRO A 177 -2.29 6.39 7.10
CA PRO A 177 -2.78 5.82 5.85
C PRO A 177 -4.28 5.55 5.93
N THR A 178 -4.93 5.45 4.77
CA THR A 178 -6.30 4.92 4.71
C THR A 178 -6.28 3.43 5.09
N ILE A 179 -7.19 3.03 5.97
CA ILE A 179 -7.25 1.69 6.54
C ILE A 179 -8.64 1.11 6.33
N ILE A 180 -8.73 -0.10 5.81
CA ILE A 180 -9.94 -0.91 5.75
C ILE A 180 -9.72 -2.13 6.64
N GLY A 181 -10.55 -2.31 7.65
CA GLY A 181 -10.50 -3.44 8.58
C GLY A 181 -10.87 -4.77 7.95
N ASP A 182 -10.90 -5.82 8.75
CA ASP A 182 -11.18 -7.17 8.31
C ASP A 182 -12.66 -7.36 7.94
N ASN A 183 -12.95 -8.27 7.00
CA ASN A 183 -14.29 -8.68 6.57
C ASN A 183 -15.19 -7.52 6.06
N CYS A 184 -14.59 -6.47 5.53
CA CYS A 184 -15.34 -5.34 4.98
C CYS A 184 -15.79 -5.61 3.53
N PHE A 185 -16.92 -5.00 3.17
CA PHE A 185 -17.39 -4.93 1.79
C PHE A 185 -17.50 -3.47 1.36
N ILE A 186 -16.71 -3.08 0.36
CA ILE A 186 -16.73 -1.73 -0.19
C ILE A 186 -17.42 -1.77 -1.55
N GLY A 187 -18.59 -1.16 -1.65
CA GLY A 187 -19.44 -1.18 -2.83
C GLY A 187 -18.81 -0.47 -4.04
N ALA A 188 -19.18 -0.93 -5.23
CA ALA A 188 -18.59 -0.47 -6.48
C ALA A 188 -18.60 1.07 -6.63
N ARG A 189 -17.49 1.62 -7.17
CA ARG A 189 -17.32 3.07 -7.42
C ARG A 189 -17.33 3.93 -6.15
N SER A 190 -17.13 3.34 -4.96
CA SER A 190 -16.92 4.10 -3.72
C SER A 190 -15.47 4.51 -3.56
N GLU A 191 -15.27 5.63 -2.87
CA GLU A 191 -13.94 6.16 -2.52
C GLU A 191 -13.82 6.29 -1.01
N VAL A 192 -12.74 5.75 -0.44
CA VAL A 192 -12.35 5.95 0.96
C VAL A 192 -10.95 6.54 0.97
N VAL A 193 -10.80 7.77 1.42
CA VAL A 193 -9.58 8.55 1.22
C VAL A 193 -9.13 9.29 2.49
N GLU A 194 -8.04 10.04 2.40
CA GLU A 194 -7.56 10.98 3.41
C GLU A 194 -7.25 10.35 4.78
N GLY A 195 -6.83 9.08 4.81
CA GLY A 195 -6.47 8.42 6.06
C GLY A 195 -7.66 8.00 6.93
N VAL A 196 -8.84 7.93 6.36
CA VAL A 196 -10.03 7.39 7.04
C VAL A 196 -9.78 5.93 7.43
N VAL A 197 -10.19 5.58 8.64
CA VAL A 197 -10.20 4.21 9.14
C VAL A 197 -11.63 3.66 9.07
N VAL A 198 -11.80 2.60 8.30
CA VAL A 198 -13.01 1.78 8.27
C VAL A 198 -12.74 0.55 9.11
N GLU A 199 -13.47 0.38 10.20
CA GLU A 199 -13.30 -0.73 11.13
C GLU A 199 -13.79 -2.06 10.55
N ASP A 200 -13.59 -3.16 11.30
CA ASP A 200 -13.92 -4.50 10.86
C ASP A 200 -15.42 -4.69 10.62
N ASN A 201 -15.78 -5.56 9.68
CA ASN A 201 -17.15 -5.98 9.34
C ASN A 201 -18.07 -4.86 8.80
N VAL A 202 -17.50 -3.77 8.31
CA VAL A 202 -18.27 -2.66 7.74
C VAL A 202 -18.67 -2.96 6.30
N VAL A 203 -19.89 -2.60 5.96
CA VAL A 203 -20.44 -2.62 4.60
C VAL A 203 -20.67 -1.19 4.13
N ILE A 204 -19.97 -0.78 3.09
CA ILE A 204 -20.19 0.49 2.39
C ILE A 204 -20.94 0.20 1.09
N SER A 205 -22.07 0.88 0.88
CA SER A 205 -22.85 0.76 -0.35
C SER A 205 -22.09 1.30 -1.57
N MET A 206 -22.59 1.02 -2.77
CA MET A 206 -21.98 1.54 -4.00
C MET A 206 -22.11 3.07 -4.10
N GLY A 207 -21.09 3.70 -4.71
CA GLY A 207 -21.09 5.13 -5.00
C GLY A 207 -21.00 6.04 -3.77
N VAL A 208 -20.40 5.57 -2.68
CA VAL A 208 -20.21 6.33 -1.44
C VAL A 208 -18.81 6.93 -1.42
N TYR A 209 -18.69 8.21 -1.05
CA TYR A 209 -17.43 8.97 -0.99
C TYR A 209 -17.17 9.40 0.46
N ILE A 210 -16.07 8.90 1.05
CA ILE A 210 -15.72 9.15 2.45
C ILE A 210 -14.30 9.71 2.54
N GLY A 211 -14.20 10.94 3.06
CA GLY A 211 -12.95 11.59 3.45
C GLY A 211 -13.03 12.06 4.90
N GLN A 212 -11.97 12.67 5.42
CA GLN A 212 -11.90 13.13 6.81
C GLN A 212 -13.01 14.10 7.21
N SER A 213 -13.49 14.92 6.27
CA SER A 213 -14.54 15.91 6.51
C SER A 213 -15.97 15.35 6.37
N THR A 214 -16.10 14.09 5.94
CA THR A 214 -17.41 13.46 5.71
C THR A 214 -18.10 13.25 7.05
N LYS A 215 -19.29 13.83 7.21
CA LYS A 215 -20.13 13.62 8.38
C LYS A 215 -20.97 12.37 8.19
N ILE A 216 -20.89 11.46 9.13
CA ILE A 216 -21.70 10.24 9.18
C ILE A 216 -22.63 10.40 10.39
N PHE A 217 -23.92 10.23 10.16
CA PHE A 217 -24.94 10.38 11.19
C PHE A 217 -25.57 9.03 11.48
N ASP A 218 -25.77 8.75 12.75
CA ASP A 218 -26.63 7.65 13.16
C ASP A 218 -28.07 7.93 12.72
N ARG A 219 -28.67 6.98 11.99
CA ARG A 219 -30.00 7.17 11.41
C ARG A 219 -31.11 7.16 12.43
N GLU A 220 -30.92 6.50 13.57
CA GLU A 220 -31.91 6.38 14.63
C GLU A 220 -31.89 7.60 15.55
N THR A 221 -30.69 8.10 15.87
CA THR A 221 -30.53 9.25 16.78
C THR A 221 -30.47 10.60 16.06
N GLY A 222 -30.04 10.60 14.81
CA GLY A 222 -29.81 11.81 14.01
C GLY A 222 -28.53 12.56 14.38
N GLU A 223 -27.66 11.97 15.20
CA GLU A 223 -26.37 12.52 15.66
C GLU A 223 -25.21 11.94 14.88
#